data_cbdf14b6f835b4654390bcb1302643ef
#
_entry.id   cbdf14b6f835b4654390bcb1302643ef
#
_cell.length_a   1.000
_cell.length_b   1.000
_cell.length_c   1.000
_cell.angle_alpha   90.00
_cell.angle_beta   90.00
_cell.angle_gamma   90.00
#
_symmetry.space_group_name_H-M   'P 1'
#
loop_
_entity.id
_entity.type
_entity.pdbx_description
1 polymer ?
#
loop_
_entity_poly.entity_id
_entity_poly.type
_entity_poly.pdbx_seq_one_letter_code
_entity_poly.pdbx_strand_id
1 'polypeptide(L)'
;VNKINKSKNISKQIKVKNTLSFLTEASSVLRENSLSKIIGITGSTGKTSLKELIGKTLKKISKVTYSAKSYNNKFGVPLSLFNLKKNDKFGIFEMGMDKKGEIDYLSKIIKPDVGVITNVSYAHAKNFKNIKQIALAKSEIIHNIKNNGAIVLNADDKFYNLHKQIAIKKKVKVYSFSTKKKNSNVILNSITKRGNKYKMFVTAF
;
A
#
# COMPACT_ATOMS: atom_id res chain seq x y z
N VAL A 1 25.37 -5.36 -8.13
CA VAL A 1 26.16 -6.22 -7.22
C VAL A 1 27.30 -5.44 -6.59
N ASN A 2 27.72 -5.77 -5.36
CA ASN A 2 28.86 -5.12 -4.71
C ASN A 2 30.21 -5.60 -5.31
N LYS A 3 30.25 -6.84 -5.80
CA LYS A 3 31.39 -7.43 -6.51
C LYS A 3 30.91 -8.08 -7.80
N ILE A 4 31.67 -7.91 -8.90
CA ILE A 4 31.38 -8.57 -10.17
C ILE A 4 31.70 -10.07 -10.03
N ASN A 5 30.73 -10.90 -10.40
CA ASN A 5 30.93 -12.36 -10.44
C ASN A 5 31.43 -12.75 -11.85
N LYS A 6 32.71 -13.08 -11.95
CA LYS A 6 33.36 -13.43 -13.23
C LYS A 6 32.84 -14.72 -13.87
N SER A 7 32.22 -15.63 -13.09
CA SER A 7 31.62 -16.87 -13.61
C SER A 7 30.24 -16.69 -14.26
N LYS A 8 29.65 -15.49 -14.16
CA LYS A 8 28.36 -15.14 -14.75
C LYS A 8 28.54 -14.10 -15.85
N ASN A 9 27.54 -13.99 -16.72
CA ASN A 9 27.55 -13.00 -17.81
C ASN A 9 27.79 -11.59 -17.26
N ILE A 10 29.00 -11.05 -17.51
CA ILE A 10 29.46 -9.75 -16.98
C ILE A 10 28.63 -8.61 -17.52
N SER A 11 28.18 -8.67 -18.79
CA SER A 11 27.37 -7.62 -19.42
C SER A 11 26.02 -7.39 -18.76
N LYS A 12 25.56 -8.34 -17.93
CA LYS A 12 24.31 -8.24 -17.14
C LYS A 12 24.55 -7.83 -15.69
N GLN A 13 25.74 -7.39 -15.34
CA GLN A 13 26.10 -7.01 -13.97
C GLN A 13 26.48 -5.52 -13.90
N ILE A 14 25.91 -4.83 -12.95
CA ILE A 14 26.27 -3.43 -12.63
C ILE A 14 26.92 -3.45 -11.24
N LYS A 15 28.17 -3.02 -11.16
CA LYS A 15 28.88 -2.86 -9.87
C LYS A 15 28.41 -1.61 -9.17
N VAL A 16 27.96 -1.73 -7.92
CA VAL A 16 27.49 -0.62 -7.08
C VAL A 16 28.05 -0.72 -5.67
N LYS A 17 28.19 0.42 -4.99
CA LYS A 17 28.68 0.45 -3.58
C LYS A 17 27.70 -0.25 -2.63
N ASN A 18 26.41 0.01 -2.79
CA ASN A 18 25.34 -0.59 -1.98
C ASN A 18 24.18 -1.01 -2.89
N THR A 19 23.87 -2.30 -2.89
CA THR A 19 22.81 -2.86 -3.74
C THR A 19 21.41 -2.43 -3.33
N LEU A 20 21.17 -2.23 -2.04
CA LEU A 20 19.86 -1.76 -1.56
C LEU A 20 19.62 -0.30 -1.94
N SER A 21 20.61 0.57 -1.75
CA SER A 21 20.51 1.98 -2.16
C SER A 21 20.27 2.09 -3.66
N PHE A 22 21.05 1.37 -4.47
CA PHE A 22 20.85 1.32 -5.92
C PHE A 22 19.44 0.84 -6.31
N LEU A 23 18.97 -0.25 -5.68
CA LEU A 23 17.63 -0.78 -5.94
C LEU A 23 16.55 0.26 -5.60
N THR A 24 16.70 0.95 -4.47
CA THR A 24 15.77 1.99 -4.02
C THR A 24 15.75 3.18 -4.97
N GLU A 25 16.91 3.71 -5.31
CA GLU A 25 17.06 4.86 -6.22
C GLU A 25 16.51 4.54 -7.61
N ALA A 26 16.92 3.42 -8.20
CA ALA A 26 16.46 3.00 -9.51
C ALA A 26 14.92 2.78 -9.55
N SER A 27 14.35 2.18 -8.51
CA SER A 27 12.89 2.00 -8.43
C SER A 27 12.14 3.33 -8.24
N SER A 28 12.74 4.29 -7.52
CA SER A 28 12.18 5.64 -7.35
C SER A 28 12.16 6.41 -8.69
N VAL A 29 13.23 6.32 -9.47
CA VAL A 29 13.29 6.90 -10.82
C VAL A 29 12.23 6.29 -11.75
N LEU A 30 12.08 4.96 -11.72
CA LEU A 30 11.00 4.30 -12.48
C LEU A 30 9.62 4.80 -12.06
N ARG A 31 9.40 4.97 -10.74
CA ARG A 31 8.14 5.51 -10.22
C ARG A 31 7.88 6.94 -10.66
N GLU A 32 8.89 7.79 -10.66
CA GLU A 32 8.78 9.20 -11.08
C GLU A 32 8.39 9.33 -12.55
N ASN A 33 8.93 8.47 -13.41
CA ASN A 33 8.66 8.44 -14.83
C ASN A 33 7.36 7.66 -15.19
N SER A 34 6.67 7.08 -14.21
CA SER A 34 5.44 6.32 -14.44
C SER A 34 4.21 7.21 -14.33
N LEU A 35 3.32 7.13 -15.32
CA LEU A 35 1.99 7.76 -15.32
C LEU A 35 0.92 6.93 -14.59
N SER A 36 1.26 5.72 -14.14
CA SER A 36 0.32 4.85 -13.44
C SER A 36 -0.17 5.48 -12.13
N LYS A 37 -1.45 5.32 -11.84
CA LYS A 37 -2.00 5.63 -10.51
C LYS A 37 -1.61 4.55 -9.53
N ILE A 38 -0.94 4.91 -8.45
CA ILE A 38 -0.42 3.97 -7.46
C ILE A 38 -1.33 3.89 -6.25
N ILE A 39 -1.70 2.66 -5.90
CA ILE A 39 -2.42 2.33 -4.68
C ILE A 39 -1.45 1.67 -3.71
N GLY A 40 -1.20 2.33 -2.59
CA GLY A 40 -0.38 1.82 -1.49
C GLY A 40 -1.25 1.26 -0.37
N ILE A 41 -0.99 0.03 0.06
CA ILE A 41 -1.82 -0.65 1.07
C ILE A 41 -0.97 -1.00 2.28
N THR A 42 -1.38 -0.55 3.46
CA THR A 42 -0.83 -1.01 4.74
C THR A 42 -1.96 -1.43 5.69
N GLY A 43 -1.59 -1.98 6.84
CA GLY A 43 -2.52 -2.43 7.87
C GLY A 43 -1.96 -3.62 8.63
N SER A 44 -2.60 -4.02 9.71
CA SER A 44 -2.18 -5.18 10.49
C SER A 44 -2.50 -6.48 9.77
N THR A 45 -3.71 -6.60 9.23
CA THR A 45 -4.20 -7.79 8.49
C THR A 45 -4.90 -7.38 7.20
N GLY A 46 -5.10 -8.33 6.29
CA GLY A 46 -5.89 -8.14 5.07
C GLY A 46 -5.19 -7.42 3.92
N LYS A 47 -3.94 -6.98 4.07
CA LYS A 47 -3.17 -6.26 3.03
C LYS A 47 -3.08 -7.06 1.72
N THR A 48 -2.58 -8.28 1.79
CA THR A 48 -2.38 -9.16 0.61
C THR A 48 -3.71 -9.51 -0.04
N SER A 49 -4.73 -9.86 0.76
CA SER A 49 -6.07 -10.17 0.24
C SER A 49 -6.69 -8.99 -0.49
N LEU A 50 -6.58 -7.79 0.08
CA LEU A 50 -7.10 -6.57 -0.55
C LEU A 50 -6.32 -6.22 -1.83
N LYS A 51 -5.00 -6.31 -1.81
CA LYS A 51 -4.14 -6.12 -2.99
C LYS A 51 -4.55 -7.06 -4.13
N GLU A 52 -4.71 -8.35 -3.84
CA GLU A 52 -5.12 -9.35 -4.82
C GLU A 52 -6.52 -9.07 -5.37
N LEU A 53 -7.47 -8.70 -4.50
CA LEU A 53 -8.83 -8.38 -4.90
C LEU A 53 -8.87 -7.17 -5.84
N ILE A 54 -8.24 -6.06 -5.44
CA ILE A 54 -8.17 -4.84 -6.26
C ILE A 54 -7.45 -5.15 -7.59
N GLY A 55 -6.30 -5.84 -7.53
CA GLY A 55 -5.53 -6.19 -8.72
C GLY A 55 -6.31 -7.03 -9.72
N LYS A 56 -6.98 -8.08 -9.26
CA LYS A 56 -7.83 -8.94 -10.11
C LYS A 56 -9.03 -8.19 -10.67
N THR A 57 -9.65 -7.31 -9.88
CA THR A 57 -10.81 -6.52 -10.32
C THR A 57 -10.41 -5.50 -11.39
N LEU A 58 -9.36 -4.73 -11.15
CA LEU A 58 -8.91 -3.71 -12.09
C LEU A 58 -8.32 -4.32 -13.38
N LYS A 59 -7.72 -5.51 -13.31
CA LYS A 59 -7.26 -6.23 -14.53
C LYS A 59 -8.36 -6.53 -15.54
N LYS A 60 -9.62 -6.58 -15.11
CA LYS A 60 -10.76 -6.79 -16.03
C LYS A 60 -11.04 -5.57 -16.92
N ILE A 61 -10.59 -4.39 -16.52
CA ILE A 61 -10.91 -3.12 -17.19
C ILE A 61 -9.68 -2.33 -17.64
N SER A 62 -8.48 -2.70 -17.19
CA SER A 62 -7.27 -1.96 -17.51
C SER A 62 -6.00 -2.80 -17.34
N LYS A 63 -4.85 -2.28 -17.82
CA LYS A 63 -3.53 -2.85 -17.54
C LYS A 63 -3.12 -2.49 -16.12
N VAL A 64 -2.71 -3.49 -15.35
CA VAL A 64 -2.43 -3.36 -13.91
C VAL A 64 -1.24 -4.22 -13.52
N THR A 65 -0.28 -3.63 -12.83
CA THR A 65 0.75 -4.35 -12.09
C THR A 65 0.47 -4.29 -10.59
N TYR A 66 0.62 -5.41 -9.90
CA TYR A 66 0.60 -5.46 -8.44
C TYR A 66 1.67 -6.40 -7.91
N SER A 67 2.14 -6.11 -6.68
CA SER A 67 3.23 -6.87 -6.08
C SER A 67 2.88 -8.36 -5.96
N ALA A 68 3.83 -9.21 -6.36
CA ALA A 68 3.69 -10.65 -6.23
C ALA A 68 3.75 -11.04 -4.74
N LYS A 69 2.97 -12.05 -4.35
CA LYS A 69 2.99 -12.59 -2.98
C LYS A 69 2.93 -11.45 -1.94
N SER A 70 3.68 -11.60 -0.84
CA SER A 70 3.82 -10.60 0.22
C SER A 70 5.13 -9.80 0.09
N TYR A 71 5.47 -9.34 -1.13
CA TYR A 71 6.65 -8.49 -1.37
C TYR A 71 6.39 -7.07 -0.84
N ASN A 72 6.46 -6.91 0.49
CA ASN A 72 5.98 -5.74 1.21
C ASN A 72 7.04 -5.04 2.08
N ASN A 73 8.32 -5.42 1.92
CA ASN A 73 9.45 -4.89 2.68
C ASN A 73 10.42 -4.08 1.80
N LYS A 74 11.53 -3.62 2.39
CA LYS A 74 12.56 -2.78 1.73
C LYS A 74 13.19 -3.37 0.47
N PHE A 75 13.08 -4.66 0.23
CA PHE A 75 13.50 -5.32 -1.00
C PHE A 75 12.31 -5.59 -1.93
N GLY A 76 11.22 -6.10 -1.37
CA GLY A 76 10.05 -6.55 -2.14
C GLY A 76 9.32 -5.41 -2.83
N VAL A 77 9.15 -4.25 -2.18
CA VAL A 77 8.46 -3.10 -2.78
C VAL A 77 9.25 -2.52 -3.96
N PRO A 78 10.57 -2.22 -3.85
CA PRO A 78 11.36 -1.79 -4.99
C PRO A 78 11.35 -2.81 -6.14
N LEU A 79 11.55 -4.11 -5.86
CA LEU A 79 11.50 -5.16 -6.88
C LEU A 79 10.13 -5.23 -7.58
N SER A 80 9.05 -4.99 -6.84
CA SER A 80 7.70 -4.96 -7.42
C SER A 80 7.50 -3.77 -8.36
N LEU A 81 8.13 -2.62 -8.07
CA LEU A 81 8.09 -1.45 -8.95
C LEU A 81 8.78 -1.69 -10.30
N PHE A 82 9.83 -2.50 -10.36
CA PHE A 82 10.46 -2.88 -11.64
C PHE A 82 9.53 -3.66 -12.59
N ASN A 83 8.45 -4.27 -12.07
CA ASN A 83 7.45 -4.93 -12.89
C ASN A 83 6.40 -3.96 -13.46
N LEU A 84 6.38 -2.70 -13.00
CA LEU A 84 5.47 -1.68 -13.48
C LEU A 84 5.81 -1.32 -14.92
N LYS A 85 4.85 -1.52 -15.82
CA LYS A 85 5.03 -1.30 -17.25
C LYS A 85 4.57 0.11 -17.65
N LYS A 86 5.17 0.67 -18.70
CA LYS A 86 4.84 2.00 -19.22
C LYS A 86 3.33 2.19 -19.50
N ASN A 87 2.66 1.11 -19.93
CA ASN A 87 1.24 1.13 -20.30
C ASN A 87 0.30 0.73 -19.15
N ASP A 88 0.80 0.50 -17.93
CA ASP A 88 -0.07 0.19 -16.80
C ASP A 88 -0.81 1.45 -16.37
N LYS A 89 -2.13 1.31 -16.21
CA LYS A 89 -2.99 2.37 -15.66
C LYS A 89 -2.88 2.44 -14.14
N PHE A 90 -2.67 1.28 -13.50
CA PHE A 90 -2.61 1.16 -12.05
C PHE A 90 -1.43 0.29 -11.62
N GLY A 91 -0.81 0.70 -10.49
CA GLY A 91 0.13 -0.12 -9.72
C GLY A 91 -0.39 -0.30 -8.29
N ILE A 92 -0.35 -1.53 -7.74
CA ILE A 92 -0.86 -1.79 -6.39
C ILE A 92 0.23 -2.47 -5.59
N PHE A 93 0.65 -1.81 -4.50
CA PHE A 93 1.76 -2.25 -3.68
C PHE A 93 1.36 -2.32 -2.21
N GLU A 94 1.61 -3.48 -1.58
CA GLU A 94 1.45 -3.59 -0.14
C GLU A 94 2.74 -3.20 0.58
N MET A 95 2.59 -2.63 1.77
CA MET A 95 3.69 -2.22 2.64
C MET A 95 3.51 -2.83 4.01
N GLY A 96 4.48 -3.65 4.41
CA GLY A 96 4.63 -4.20 5.74
C GLY A 96 5.57 -3.37 6.60
N MET A 97 5.54 -3.60 7.91
CA MET A 97 6.48 -3.00 8.84
C MET A 97 6.71 -3.91 10.05
N ASP A 98 7.91 -3.87 10.58
CA ASP A 98 8.27 -4.41 11.88
C ASP A 98 8.61 -3.29 12.88
N LYS A 99 8.97 -2.09 12.42
CA LYS A 99 9.30 -0.91 13.25
C LYS A 99 8.85 0.39 12.60
N LYS A 100 8.82 1.44 13.42
CA LYS A 100 8.56 2.83 12.99
C LYS A 100 9.54 3.26 11.89
N GLY A 101 9.04 4.03 10.92
CA GLY A 101 9.82 4.58 9.79
C GLY A 101 9.83 3.67 8.55
N GLU A 102 9.43 2.40 8.66
CA GLU A 102 9.46 1.50 7.51
C GLU A 102 8.34 1.80 6.50
N ILE A 103 7.15 2.16 6.96
CA ILE A 103 6.07 2.59 6.06
C ILE A 103 6.41 3.94 5.41
N ASP A 104 7.03 4.87 6.15
CA ASP A 104 7.52 6.13 5.58
C ASP A 104 8.53 5.86 4.46
N TYR A 105 9.53 5.02 4.71
CA TYR A 105 10.53 4.64 3.72
C TYR A 105 9.90 4.03 2.46
N LEU A 106 9.00 3.05 2.62
CA LEU A 106 8.38 2.36 1.49
C LEU A 106 7.42 3.28 0.72
N SER A 107 6.65 4.10 1.43
CA SER A 107 5.71 5.02 0.79
C SER A 107 6.40 6.18 0.07
N LYS A 108 7.60 6.61 0.50
CA LYS A 108 8.46 7.55 -0.25
C LYS A 108 8.87 7.01 -1.61
N ILE A 109 9.15 5.70 -1.69
CA ILE A 109 9.54 5.05 -2.95
C ILE A 109 8.34 4.98 -3.90
N ILE A 110 7.18 4.52 -3.42
CA ILE A 110 6.02 4.30 -4.29
C ILE A 110 5.23 5.58 -4.59
N LYS A 111 5.33 6.63 -3.76
CA LYS A 111 4.59 7.90 -3.89
C LYS A 111 3.12 7.63 -4.27
N PRO A 112 2.28 7.11 -3.36
CA PRO A 112 0.94 6.65 -3.71
C PRO A 112 0.03 7.81 -4.10
N ASP A 113 -0.84 7.59 -5.10
CA ASP A 113 -1.97 8.46 -5.40
C ASP A 113 -3.13 8.17 -4.43
N VAL A 114 -3.28 6.89 -4.02
CA VAL A 114 -4.25 6.45 -3.03
C VAL A 114 -3.56 5.59 -1.99
N GLY A 115 -3.67 5.96 -0.73
CA GLY A 115 -3.28 5.15 0.42
C GLY A 115 -4.46 4.36 0.97
N VAL A 116 -4.22 3.18 1.54
CA VAL A 116 -5.23 2.41 2.26
C VAL A 116 -4.64 1.92 3.57
N ILE A 117 -5.34 2.14 4.68
CA ILE A 117 -5.06 1.51 5.97
C ILE A 117 -6.21 0.55 6.27
N THR A 118 -5.96 -0.76 6.21
CA THR A 118 -7.03 -1.76 6.38
C THR A 118 -7.57 -1.80 7.81
N ASN A 119 -6.68 -1.95 8.77
CA ASN A 119 -6.98 -1.96 10.20
C ASN A 119 -5.70 -1.81 11.05
N VAL A 120 -5.89 -1.59 12.35
CA VAL A 120 -4.82 -1.58 13.35
C VAL A 120 -5.13 -2.63 14.43
N SER A 121 -4.23 -3.57 14.60
CA SER A 121 -4.26 -4.56 15.67
C SER A 121 -2.83 -4.84 16.19
N TYR A 122 -2.71 -5.68 17.21
CA TYR A 122 -1.42 -6.03 17.85
C TYR A 122 -0.47 -6.87 16.97
N ALA A 123 -0.62 -6.91 15.64
CA ALA A 123 0.35 -7.53 14.77
C ALA A 123 1.72 -6.81 14.87
N HIS A 124 2.82 -7.58 14.93
CA HIS A 124 4.19 -7.07 15.07
C HIS A 124 4.48 -6.32 16.40
N ALA A 125 3.80 -6.69 17.47
CA ALA A 125 3.87 -6.02 18.78
C ALA A 125 5.27 -5.99 19.42
N LYS A 126 6.20 -6.88 19.03
CA LYS A 126 7.54 -6.98 19.63
C LYS A 126 8.35 -5.67 19.60
N ASN A 127 8.14 -4.83 18.60
CA ASN A 127 8.92 -3.60 18.39
C ASN A 127 8.14 -2.32 18.75
N PHE A 128 6.96 -2.44 19.33
CA PHE A 128 6.10 -1.32 19.69
C PHE A 128 5.63 -1.42 21.14
N LYS A 129 5.74 -0.32 21.88
CA LYS A 129 5.31 -0.28 23.29
C LYS A 129 3.78 -0.41 23.48
N ASN A 130 3.00 0.01 22.49
CA ASN A 130 1.54 -0.05 22.53
C ASN A 130 0.94 0.03 21.11
N ILE A 131 -0.34 -0.29 21.02
CA ILE A 131 -1.08 -0.29 19.75
C ILE A 131 -1.18 1.11 19.10
N LYS A 132 -1.13 2.20 19.88
CA LYS A 132 -1.13 3.57 19.35
C LYS A 132 0.13 3.85 18.53
N GLN A 133 1.28 3.31 18.95
CA GLN A 133 2.52 3.42 18.15
C GLN A 133 2.43 2.66 16.83
N ILE A 134 1.74 1.52 16.80
CA ILE A 134 1.44 0.78 15.57
C ILE A 134 0.55 1.62 14.65
N ALA A 135 -0.49 2.26 15.19
CA ALA A 135 -1.35 3.16 14.43
C ALA A 135 -0.58 4.34 13.84
N LEU A 136 0.28 4.97 14.62
CA LEU A 136 1.15 6.08 14.16
C LEU A 136 2.13 5.62 13.07
N ALA A 137 2.76 4.45 13.21
CA ALA A 137 3.64 3.92 12.19
C ALA A 137 2.89 3.61 10.88
N LYS A 138 1.65 3.10 10.95
CA LYS A 138 0.82 2.90 9.74
C LYS A 138 0.39 4.22 9.11
N SER A 139 0.18 5.28 9.90
CA SER A 139 -0.18 6.60 9.38
C SER A 139 0.96 7.27 8.58
N GLU A 140 2.18 6.76 8.65
CA GLU A 140 3.32 7.26 7.88
C GLU A 140 3.05 7.27 6.37
N ILE A 141 2.22 6.34 5.87
CA ILE A 141 1.80 6.35 4.45
C ILE A 141 1.16 7.69 4.04
N ILE A 142 0.41 8.33 4.95
CA ILE A 142 -0.34 9.56 4.67
C ILE A 142 0.61 10.71 4.28
N HIS A 143 1.81 10.73 4.87
CA HIS A 143 2.79 11.78 4.61
C HIS A 143 3.33 11.81 3.18
N ASN A 144 3.28 10.67 2.50
CA ASN A 144 3.87 10.47 1.17
C ASN A 144 2.82 10.27 0.06
N ILE A 145 1.54 10.46 0.38
CA ILE A 145 0.48 10.53 -0.63
C ILE A 145 0.70 11.79 -1.47
N LYS A 146 0.61 11.64 -2.79
CA LYS A 146 0.76 12.76 -3.73
C LYS A 146 -0.26 13.86 -3.47
N ASN A 147 0.06 15.08 -3.90
CA ASN A 147 -0.88 16.19 -3.89
C ASN A 147 -2.18 15.81 -4.62
N ASN A 148 -3.32 16.22 -4.07
CA ASN A 148 -4.66 15.82 -4.54
C ASN A 148 -4.98 14.32 -4.44
N GLY A 149 -4.12 13.53 -3.80
CA GLY A 149 -4.37 12.12 -3.53
C GLY A 149 -5.34 11.89 -2.37
N ALA A 150 -5.61 10.62 -2.10
CA ALA A 150 -6.60 10.22 -1.10
C ALA A 150 -6.08 9.12 -0.18
N ILE A 151 -6.66 9.05 1.02
CA ILE A 151 -6.52 7.93 1.95
C ILE A 151 -7.89 7.26 2.16
N VAL A 152 -7.92 5.94 2.11
CA VAL A 152 -9.09 5.13 2.43
C VAL A 152 -8.91 4.52 3.81
N LEU A 153 -9.85 4.78 4.71
CA LEU A 153 -9.80 4.42 6.12
C LEU A 153 -11.01 3.59 6.54
N ASN A 154 -10.77 2.61 7.40
CA ASN A 154 -11.83 1.87 8.07
C ASN A 154 -12.42 2.73 9.20
N ALA A 155 -13.67 3.19 9.04
CA ALA A 155 -14.33 4.01 10.05
C ALA A 155 -14.73 3.23 11.32
N ASP A 156 -14.74 1.91 11.26
CA ASP A 156 -14.98 1.05 12.43
C ASP A 156 -13.71 0.81 13.26
N ASP A 157 -12.53 1.20 12.74
CA ASP A 157 -11.26 1.06 13.46
C ASP A 157 -11.15 2.07 14.61
N LYS A 158 -10.60 1.63 15.75
CA LYS A 158 -10.38 2.47 16.95
C LYS A 158 -9.54 3.73 16.64
N PHE A 159 -8.63 3.66 15.70
CA PHE A 159 -7.71 4.74 15.33
C PHE A 159 -8.16 5.54 14.11
N TYR A 160 -9.40 5.34 13.64
CA TYR A 160 -9.94 6.10 12.52
C TYR A 160 -9.77 7.62 12.67
N ASN A 161 -10.19 8.17 13.83
CA ASN A 161 -10.11 9.61 14.07
C ASN A 161 -8.66 10.12 14.08
N LEU A 162 -7.71 9.35 14.63
CA LEU A 162 -6.28 9.68 14.60
C LEU A 162 -5.78 9.81 13.14
N HIS A 163 -6.05 8.80 12.31
CA HIS A 163 -5.63 8.79 10.92
C HIS A 163 -6.32 9.90 10.11
N LYS A 164 -7.62 10.13 10.34
CA LYS A 164 -8.39 11.21 9.70
C LYS A 164 -7.79 12.59 10.00
N GLN A 165 -7.46 12.87 11.27
CA GLN A 165 -6.85 14.15 11.67
C GLN A 165 -5.47 14.34 11.02
N ILE A 166 -4.63 13.30 10.94
CA ILE A 166 -3.34 13.36 10.26
C ILE A 166 -3.54 13.68 8.77
N ALA A 167 -4.52 13.03 8.11
CA ALA A 167 -4.82 13.25 6.70
C ALA A 167 -5.32 14.67 6.43
N ILE A 168 -6.20 15.20 7.28
CA ILE A 168 -6.70 16.59 7.18
C ILE A 168 -5.55 17.59 7.31
N LYS A 169 -4.66 17.43 8.30
CA LYS A 169 -3.48 18.29 8.48
C LYS A 169 -2.54 18.25 7.26
N LYS A 170 -2.51 17.14 6.54
CA LYS A 170 -1.71 16.96 5.30
C LYS A 170 -2.49 17.32 4.03
N LYS A 171 -3.72 17.82 4.13
CA LYS A 171 -4.59 18.17 3.01
C LYS A 171 -4.85 16.98 2.06
N VAL A 172 -4.85 15.75 2.60
CA VAL A 172 -5.16 14.51 1.88
C VAL A 172 -6.67 14.25 1.97
N LYS A 173 -7.31 13.95 0.85
CA LYS A 173 -8.74 13.58 0.82
C LYS A 173 -8.97 12.29 1.61
N VAL A 174 -10.01 12.26 2.43
CA VAL A 174 -10.33 11.09 3.25
C VAL A 174 -11.59 10.43 2.72
N TYR A 175 -11.48 9.16 2.35
CA TYR A 175 -12.62 8.29 2.10
C TYR A 175 -12.70 7.24 3.20
N SER A 176 -13.92 6.89 3.59
CA SER A 176 -14.16 5.93 4.66
C SER A 176 -15.12 4.82 4.24
N PHE A 177 -14.89 3.64 4.77
CA PHE A 177 -15.83 2.53 4.69
C PHE A 177 -16.19 2.03 6.08
N SER A 178 -17.38 1.45 6.22
CA SER A 178 -17.88 0.95 7.49
C SER A 178 -18.90 -0.17 7.31
N THR A 179 -19.02 -1.01 8.31
CA THR A 179 -20.11 -1.95 8.49
C THR A 179 -21.11 -1.49 9.56
N LYS A 180 -20.80 -0.40 10.28
CA LYS A 180 -21.57 0.07 11.46
C LYS A 180 -21.98 1.54 11.36
N LYS A 181 -21.13 2.41 10.80
CA LYS A 181 -21.30 3.87 10.82
C LYS A 181 -21.96 4.38 9.55
N LYS A 182 -23.19 4.88 9.67
CA LYS A 182 -24.01 5.39 8.56
C LYS A 182 -23.40 6.59 7.82
N ASN A 183 -22.50 7.36 8.44
CA ASN A 183 -21.87 8.54 7.85
C ASN A 183 -20.53 8.24 7.16
N SER A 184 -20.31 7.00 6.69
CA SER A 184 -19.14 6.63 5.90
C SER A 184 -19.44 6.75 4.41
N ASN A 185 -18.39 7.02 3.59
CA ASN A 185 -18.55 7.13 2.13
C ASN A 185 -19.02 5.82 1.49
N VAL A 186 -18.64 4.69 2.08
CA VAL A 186 -19.10 3.37 1.66
C VAL A 186 -19.58 2.59 2.88
N ILE A 187 -20.78 2.07 2.82
CA ILE A 187 -21.42 1.34 3.93
C ILE A 187 -21.84 -0.04 3.42
N LEU A 188 -21.38 -1.07 4.10
CA LEU A 188 -21.91 -2.41 3.93
C LEU A 188 -23.14 -2.59 4.82
N ASN A 189 -24.33 -2.51 4.23
CA ASN A 189 -25.60 -2.60 4.97
C ASN A 189 -25.93 -4.02 5.39
N SER A 190 -25.76 -4.98 4.50
CA SER A 190 -26.01 -6.40 4.83
C SER A 190 -25.25 -7.36 3.91
N ILE A 191 -25.03 -8.56 4.44
CA ILE A 191 -24.52 -9.72 3.69
C ILE A 191 -25.49 -10.87 3.92
N THR A 192 -26.03 -11.43 2.85
CA THR A 192 -26.88 -12.62 2.90
C THR A 192 -26.27 -13.75 2.10
N LYS A 193 -26.21 -14.95 2.69
CA LYS A 193 -25.75 -16.17 2.00
C LYS A 193 -26.92 -16.78 1.23
N ARG A 194 -26.70 -17.12 -0.03
CA ARG A 194 -27.65 -17.90 -0.88
C ARG A 194 -26.90 -19.03 -1.54
N GLY A 195 -27.03 -20.24 -1.00
CA GLY A 195 -26.25 -21.40 -1.42
C GLY A 195 -24.75 -21.14 -1.24
N ASN A 196 -23.97 -21.28 -2.32
CA ASN A 196 -22.53 -21.01 -2.34
C ASN A 196 -22.17 -19.56 -2.71
N LYS A 197 -23.16 -18.65 -2.80
CA LYS A 197 -22.95 -17.24 -3.16
C LYS A 197 -23.33 -16.31 -1.99
N TYR A 198 -22.72 -15.14 -1.97
CA TYR A 198 -23.07 -14.08 -1.04
C TYR A 198 -23.64 -12.88 -1.80
N LYS A 199 -24.75 -12.33 -1.33
CA LYS A 199 -25.32 -11.07 -1.80
C LYS A 199 -24.95 -10.00 -0.78
N MET A 200 -24.32 -8.92 -1.23
CA MET A 200 -23.95 -7.76 -0.41
C MET A 200 -24.77 -6.56 -0.83
N PHE A 201 -25.33 -5.84 0.14
CA PHE A 201 -25.95 -4.54 -0.08
C PHE A 201 -25.01 -3.46 0.42
N VAL A 202 -24.59 -2.59 -0.50
CA VAL A 202 -23.61 -1.54 -0.25
C VAL A 202 -24.20 -0.20 -0.67
N THR A 203 -24.12 0.80 0.18
CA THR A 203 -24.38 2.20 -0.16
C THR A 203 -23.05 2.93 -0.35
N ALA A 204 -22.92 3.69 -1.41
CA ALA A 204 -21.75 4.53 -1.68
C ALA A 204 -22.21 5.94 -2.08
N PHE A 205 -21.49 6.99 -1.59
CA PHE A 205 -21.78 8.40 -1.82
C PHE A 205 -20.58 9.11 -2.45
#